data_748eecf390ef1d8ad0da8d721060fc17
#
_entry.id   748eecf390ef1d8ad0da8d721060fc17
#
_cell.length_a   1.000
_cell.length_b   1.000
_cell.length_c   1.000
_cell.angle_alpha   90.00
_cell.angle_beta   90.00
_cell.angle_gamma   90.00
#
_symmetry.space_group_name_H-M   'P 1'
#
loop_
_entity.id
_entity.type
_entity.pdbx_description
1 polymer ?
#
loop_
_entity_poly.entity_id
_entity_poly.type
_entity_poly.pdbx_seq_one_letter_code
_entity_poly.pdbx_strand_id
1 'polypeptide(L)'
;MIEDLWIIFRFLSVGILMLNVSLEDYRHFRVPGRSCLLLGCIGILDSIWMERSWVDCTMGFFVVSTLLMVLYISTRGKGIGGGDIKLMAVSGILLGCMGNILAFILACFFVVILYPLRKILFPSRKRLALGPYLSLGIMLTHLWGNNIIQAYLSWPGI
;
A
#
# COMPACT_ATOMS: atom_id res chain seq x y z
N MET A 1 2.11 -27.93 -3.34
CA MET A 1 2.51 -27.99 -1.91
C MET A 1 3.51 -26.90 -1.50
N ILE A 2 4.69 -26.76 -2.16
CA ILE A 2 5.66 -25.66 -1.84
C ILE A 2 5.09 -24.29 -2.23
N GLU A 3 4.43 -24.20 -3.38
CA GLU A 3 3.79 -22.95 -3.84
C GLU A 3 2.66 -22.50 -2.90
N ASP A 4 1.81 -23.42 -2.46
CA ASP A 4 0.72 -23.11 -1.52
C ASP A 4 1.27 -22.61 -0.18
N LEU A 5 2.36 -23.23 0.29
CA LEU A 5 3.04 -22.83 1.53
C LEU A 5 3.64 -21.42 1.39
N TRP A 6 4.23 -21.10 0.23
CA TRP A 6 4.76 -19.77 -0.07
C TRP A 6 3.65 -18.71 -0.09
N ILE A 7 2.53 -19.01 -0.73
CA ILE A 7 1.37 -18.12 -0.78
C ILE A 7 0.86 -17.81 0.65
N ILE A 8 0.69 -18.84 1.48
CA ILE A 8 0.25 -18.67 2.87
C ILE A 8 1.25 -17.82 3.67
N PHE A 9 2.55 -18.15 3.57
CA PHE A 9 3.61 -17.40 4.25
C PHE A 9 3.62 -15.92 3.86
N ARG A 10 3.52 -15.63 2.57
CA ARG A 10 3.45 -14.26 2.02
C ARG A 10 2.25 -13.51 2.57
N PHE A 11 1.08 -14.13 2.56
CA PHE A 11 -0.15 -13.55 3.09
C PHE A 11 -0.04 -13.17 4.56
N LEU A 12 0.41 -14.09 5.38
CA LEU A 12 0.57 -13.89 6.82
C LEU A 12 1.60 -12.81 7.11
N SER A 13 2.75 -12.85 6.43
CA SER A 13 3.83 -11.88 6.62
C SER A 13 3.40 -10.46 6.24
N VAL A 14 2.79 -10.29 5.08
CA VAL A 14 2.28 -8.98 4.62
C VAL A 14 1.16 -8.50 5.55
N GLY A 15 0.25 -9.37 5.96
CA GLY A 15 -0.83 -9.02 6.89
C GLY A 15 -0.29 -8.50 8.25
N ILE A 16 0.66 -9.22 8.85
CA ILE A 16 1.28 -8.81 10.11
C ILE A 16 2.01 -7.46 9.95
N LEU A 17 2.75 -7.27 8.85
CA LEU A 17 3.45 -6.01 8.58
C LEU A 17 2.48 -4.84 8.39
N MET A 18 1.38 -5.04 7.67
CA MET A 18 0.36 -4.00 7.46
C MET A 18 -0.35 -3.64 8.77
N LEU A 19 -0.62 -4.62 9.64
CA LEU A 19 -1.16 -4.36 10.98
C LEU A 19 -0.16 -3.55 11.83
N ASN A 20 1.13 -3.91 11.83
CA ASN A 20 2.16 -3.16 12.54
C ASN A 20 2.26 -1.71 12.04
N VAL A 21 2.30 -1.50 10.72
CA VAL A 21 2.33 -0.16 10.12
C VAL A 21 1.10 0.65 10.53
N SER A 22 -0.09 0.04 10.46
CA SER A 22 -1.35 0.68 10.82
C SER A 22 -1.38 1.10 12.29
N LEU A 23 -0.95 0.23 13.20
CA LEU A 23 -0.93 0.52 14.65
C LEU A 23 0.10 1.58 15.01
N GLU A 24 1.29 1.50 14.44
CA GLU A 24 2.38 2.45 14.70
C GLU A 24 2.00 3.84 14.16
N ASP A 25 1.48 3.93 12.94
CA ASP A 25 1.05 5.20 12.37
C ASP A 25 -0.16 5.80 13.11
N TYR A 26 -1.07 4.96 13.58
CA TYR A 26 -2.20 5.42 14.39
C TYR A 26 -1.75 6.02 15.73
N ARG A 27 -0.68 5.45 16.35
CA ARG A 27 -0.16 5.90 17.66
C ARG A 27 0.81 7.06 17.54
N HIS A 28 1.77 6.98 16.61
CA HIS A 28 2.93 7.87 16.54
C HIS A 28 2.96 8.76 15.30
N PHE A 29 2.00 8.60 14.35
CA PHE A 29 2.01 9.30 13.06
C PHE A 29 3.32 9.09 12.28
N ARG A 30 3.87 7.88 12.36
CA ARG A 30 5.11 7.48 11.71
C ARG A 30 5.03 6.06 11.21
N VAL A 31 5.38 5.86 9.94
CA VAL A 31 5.53 4.52 9.36
C VAL A 31 6.90 3.97 9.78
N PRO A 32 6.96 2.79 10.44
CA PRO A 32 8.22 2.21 10.88
C PRO A 32 9.07 1.76 9.69
N GLY A 33 10.30 2.30 9.60
CA GLY A 33 11.22 1.97 8.50
C GLY A 33 11.58 0.47 8.43
N ARG A 34 11.58 -0.22 9.57
CA ARG A 34 11.81 -1.67 9.66
C ARG A 34 10.73 -2.45 8.90
N SER A 35 9.45 -2.09 9.07
CA SER A 35 8.33 -2.73 8.35
C SER A 35 8.40 -2.48 6.85
N CYS A 36 8.80 -1.28 6.43
CA CYS A 36 9.03 -0.99 5.00
C CYS A 36 10.18 -1.85 4.44
N LEU A 37 11.28 -1.99 5.18
CA LEU A 37 12.40 -2.80 4.73
C LEU A 37 12.01 -4.28 4.60
N LEU A 38 11.33 -4.84 5.59
CA LEU A 38 10.84 -6.22 5.54
C LEU A 38 9.84 -6.44 4.39
N LEU A 39 8.93 -5.49 4.19
CA LEU A 39 8.01 -5.56 3.06
C LEU A 39 8.74 -5.55 1.71
N GLY A 40 9.81 -4.75 1.59
CA GLY A 40 10.67 -4.73 0.41
C GLY A 40 11.36 -6.06 0.16
N CYS A 41 11.92 -6.66 1.21
CA CYS A 41 12.55 -7.98 1.11
C CYS A 41 11.53 -9.04 0.64
N ILE A 42 10.32 -9.05 1.22
CA ILE A 42 9.25 -9.97 0.79
C ILE A 42 8.85 -9.70 -0.66
N GLY A 43 8.72 -8.43 -1.07
CA GLY A 43 8.37 -8.05 -2.43
C GLY A 43 9.42 -8.50 -3.46
N ILE A 44 10.71 -8.37 -3.14
CA ILE A 44 11.80 -8.83 -3.99
C ILE A 44 11.80 -10.37 -4.09
N LEU A 45 11.67 -11.07 -2.96
CA LEU A 45 11.60 -12.53 -2.95
C LEU A 45 10.40 -13.04 -3.76
N ASP A 46 9.24 -12.40 -3.61
CA ASP A 46 8.03 -12.73 -4.37
C ASP A 46 8.21 -12.49 -5.87
N SER A 47 8.89 -11.40 -6.24
CA SER A 47 9.16 -11.08 -7.65
C SER A 47 10.09 -12.10 -8.30
N ILE A 48 11.08 -12.62 -7.56
CA ILE A 48 11.98 -13.67 -8.03
C ILE A 48 11.21 -15.00 -8.15
N TRP A 49 10.41 -15.35 -7.12
CA TRP A 49 9.67 -16.62 -7.09
C TRP A 49 8.58 -16.72 -8.16
N MET A 50 7.87 -15.62 -8.40
CA MET A 50 6.79 -15.52 -9.38
C MET A 50 7.27 -15.13 -10.79
N GLU A 51 8.58 -15.07 -11.01
CA GLU A 51 9.20 -14.67 -12.30
C GLU A 51 8.63 -13.35 -12.85
N ARG A 52 8.26 -12.42 -11.94
CA ARG A 52 7.67 -11.15 -12.34
C ARG A 52 8.68 -10.27 -13.05
N SER A 53 8.22 -9.52 -14.05
CA SER A 53 9.07 -8.58 -14.78
C SER A 53 9.67 -7.51 -13.84
N TRP A 54 10.99 -7.36 -13.86
CA TRP A 54 11.70 -6.31 -13.12
C TRP A 54 11.25 -4.90 -13.52
N VAL A 55 10.81 -4.75 -14.78
CA VAL A 55 10.24 -3.49 -15.28
C VAL A 55 8.94 -3.16 -14.55
N ASP A 56 8.06 -4.12 -14.35
CA ASP A 56 6.81 -3.92 -13.61
C ASP A 56 7.07 -3.57 -12.13
N CYS A 57 8.02 -4.23 -11.50
CA CYS A 57 8.43 -3.92 -10.12
C CYS A 57 9.00 -2.51 -9.98
N THR A 58 9.88 -2.10 -10.90
CA THR A 58 10.47 -0.75 -10.88
C THR A 58 9.45 0.32 -11.21
N MET A 59 8.58 0.10 -12.18
CA MET A 59 7.44 0.97 -12.46
C MET A 59 6.51 1.08 -11.24
N GLY A 60 6.18 -0.03 -10.62
CA GLY A 60 5.37 -0.06 -9.40
C GLY A 60 5.98 0.75 -8.26
N PHE A 61 7.31 0.64 -8.07
CA PHE A 61 8.03 1.43 -7.08
C PHE A 61 7.88 2.94 -7.31
N PHE A 62 8.03 3.40 -8.54
CA PHE A 62 8.09 4.84 -8.84
C PHE A 62 6.71 5.49 -9.06
N VAL A 63 5.73 4.82 -9.65
CA VAL A 63 4.49 5.44 -10.12
C VAL A 63 3.77 6.20 -9.00
N VAL A 64 3.41 5.53 -7.92
CA VAL A 64 2.68 6.17 -6.81
C VAL A 64 3.61 6.98 -5.91
N SER A 65 4.82 6.48 -5.65
CA SER A 65 5.77 7.18 -4.78
C SER A 65 6.22 8.52 -5.35
N THR A 66 6.41 8.64 -6.67
CA THR A 66 6.73 9.91 -7.32
C THR A 66 5.57 10.90 -7.21
N LEU A 67 4.33 10.45 -7.44
CA LEU A 67 3.14 11.29 -7.25
C LEU A 67 3.07 11.83 -5.80
N LEU A 68 3.23 10.96 -4.82
CA LEU A 68 3.24 11.35 -3.40
C LEU A 68 4.41 12.26 -3.06
N MET A 69 5.59 12.05 -3.67
CA MET A 69 6.76 12.89 -3.48
C MET A 69 6.54 14.32 -4.01
N VAL A 70 5.92 14.45 -5.19
CA VAL A 70 5.54 15.76 -5.76
C VAL A 70 4.54 16.47 -4.84
N LEU A 71 3.53 15.76 -4.34
CA LEU A 71 2.57 16.31 -3.38
C LEU A 71 3.25 16.71 -2.05
N TYR A 72 4.19 15.91 -1.57
CA TYR A 72 4.96 16.21 -0.36
C TYR A 72 5.78 17.52 -0.51
N ILE A 73 6.48 17.68 -1.63
CA ILE A 73 7.26 18.89 -1.92
C ILE A 73 6.33 20.09 -2.06
N SER A 74 5.24 19.96 -2.82
CA SER A 74 4.26 21.04 -3.04
C SER A 74 3.60 21.52 -1.76
N THR A 75 3.30 20.60 -0.83
CA THR A 75 2.70 20.93 0.48
C THR A 75 3.71 21.26 1.56
N ARG A 76 5.00 21.29 1.23
CA ARG A 76 6.11 21.46 2.18
C ARG A 76 6.02 20.49 3.37
N GLY A 77 5.65 19.25 3.10
CA GLY A 77 5.51 18.18 4.10
C GLY A 77 4.31 18.32 5.06
N LYS A 78 3.41 19.24 4.83
CA LYS A 78 2.25 19.48 5.72
C LYS A 78 1.06 18.56 5.43
N GLY A 79 0.98 17.98 4.22
CA GLY A 79 -0.17 17.17 3.78
C GLY A 79 0.06 15.66 3.84
N ILE A 80 1.26 15.19 3.52
CA ILE A 80 1.59 13.77 3.38
C ILE A 80 2.85 13.48 4.20
N GLY A 81 2.90 12.34 4.86
CA GLY A 81 4.07 11.87 5.59
C GLY A 81 5.13 11.27 4.67
N GLY A 82 6.42 11.54 4.95
CA GLY A 82 7.51 10.87 4.21
C GLY A 82 7.53 9.34 4.39
N GLY A 83 6.89 8.84 5.45
CA GLY A 83 6.69 7.42 5.69
C GLY A 83 5.73 6.77 4.70
N ASP A 84 4.65 7.48 4.34
CA ASP A 84 3.64 7.01 3.37
C ASP A 84 4.25 6.85 1.97
N ILE A 85 5.15 7.76 1.59
CA ILE A 85 5.89 7.68 0.32
C ILE A 85 6.74 6.40 0.28
N LYS A 86 7.48 6.12 1.37
CA LYS A 86 8.31 4.90 1.48
C LYS A 86 7.45 3.64 1.45
N LEU A 87 6.32 3.65 2.15
CA LEU A 87 5.40 2.52 2.18
C LEU A 87 4.87 2.20 0.78
N MET A 88 4.38 3.23 0.04
CA MET A 88 3.87 3.04 -1.32
C MET A 88 4.97 2.68 -2.33
N ALA A 89 6.19 3.17 -2.16
CA ALA A 89 7.32 2.75 -2.98
C ALA A 89 7.58 1.25 -2.85
N VAL A 90 7.67 0.77 -1.61
CA VAL A 90 8.00 -0.62 -1.34
C VAL A 90 6.84 -1.56 -1.66
N SER A 91 5.59 -1.14 -1.41
CA SER A 91 4.40 -1.92 -1.81
C SER A 91 4.31 -2.09 -3.32
N GLY A 92 4.85 -1.13 -4.09
CA GLY A 92 4.93 -1.22 -5.55
C GLY A 92 5.81 -2.36 -6.06
N ILE A 93 6.87 -2.73 -5.33
CA ILE A 93 7.69 -3.90 -5.66
C ILE A 93 6.85 -5.19 -5.48
N LEU A 94 6.07 -5.25 -4.40
CA LEU A 94 5.24 -6.41 -4.07
C LEU A 94 4.03 -6.57 -5.00
N LEU A 95 3.35 -5.46 -5.32
CA LEU A 95 2.08 -5.47 -6.05
C LEU A 95 2.23 -5.27 -7.57
N GLY A 96 3.39 -4.78 -8.02
CA GLY A 96 3.59 -4.29 -9.39
C GLY A 96 2.90 -2.95 -9.65
N CYS A 97 3.02 -2.47 -10.89
CA CYS A 97 2.55 -1.14 -11.27
C CYS A 97 1.03 -0.98 -11.10
N MET A 98 0.25 -1.85 -11.75
CA MET A 98 -1.22 -1.79 -11.70
C MET A 98 -1.77 -2.05 -10.30
N GLY A 99 -1.19 -3.02 -9.59
CA GLY A 99 -1.57 -3.32 -8.22
C GLY A 99 -1.32 -2.14 -7.27
N ASN A 100 -0.19 -1.45 -7.41
CA ASN A 100 0.13 -0.31 -6.56
C ASN A 100 -0.79 0.90 -6.80
N ILE A 101 -1.16 1.14 -8.05
CA ILE A 101 -2.16 2.16 -8.42
C ILE A 101 -3.51 1.81 -7.78
N LEU A 102 -3.96 0.57 -7.93
CA LEU A 102 -5.21 0.09 -7.35
C LEU A 102 -5.21 0.22 -5.82
N ALA A 103 -4.11 -0.16 -5.15
CA ALA A 103 -3.96 -0.03 -3.71
C ALA A 103 -4.10 1.43 -3.25
N PHE A 104 -3.49 2.36 -3.99
CA PHE A 104 -3.60 3.79 -3.70
C PHE A 104 -5.01 4.34 -3.90
N ILE A 105 -5.69 3.95 -4.99
CA ILE A 105 -7.08 4.33 -5.25
C ILE A 105 -8.00 3.82 -4.14
N LEU A 106 -7.86 2.56 -3.73
CA LEU A 106 -8.63 1.99 -2.63
C LEU A 106 -8.34 2.71 -1.31
N ALA A 107 -7.08 3.04 -1.03
CA ALA A 107 -6.72 3.81 0.16
C ALA A 107 -7.40 5.19 0.17
N CYS A 108 -7.38 5.91 -0.96
CA CYS A 108 -8.08 7.19 -1.09
C CYS A 108 -9.59 7.04 -0.87
N PHE A 109 -10.20 6.00 -1.43
CA PHE A 109 -11.61 5.69 -1.25
C PHE A 109 -11.94 5.47 0.24
N PHE A 110 -11.13 4.69 0.95
CA PHE A 110 -11.31 4.48 2.40
C PHE A 110 -11.13 5.76 3.20
N VAL A 111 -10.18 6.61 2.82
CA VAL A 111 -10.03 7.93 3.46
C VAL A 111 -11.31 8.73 3.34
N VAL A 112 -11.88 8.82 2.14
CA VAL A 112 -13.09 9.62 1.88
C VAL A 112 -14.29 9.09 2.68
N ILE A 113 -14.47 7.78 2.77
CA ILE A 113 -15.60 7.17 3.48
C ILE A 113 -15.41 7.22 5.01
N LEU A 114 -14.22 6.87 5.49
CA LEU A 114 -13.99 6.70 6.93
C LEU A 114 -13.59 8.00 7.64
N TYR A 115 -13.11 9.01 6.89
CA TYR A 115 -12.73 10.30 7.48
C TYR A 115 -13.89 11.02 8.19
N PRO A 116 -15.09 11.17 7.58
CA PRO A 116 -16.21 11.80 8.27
C PRO A 116 -16.63 11.04 9.51
N LEU A 117 -16.66 9.71 9.45
CA LEU A 117 -16.98 8.86 10.59
C LEU A 117 -15.98 9.03 11.74
N ARG A 118 -14.68 9.06 11.40
CA ARG A 118 -13.61 9.32 12.37
C ARG A 118 -13.73 10.71 13.02
N LYS A 119 -14.07 11.73 12.24
CA LYS A 119 -14.24 13.10 12.74
C LYS A 119 -15.38 13.21 13.75
N ILE A 120 -16.44 12.42 13.55
CA ILE A 120 -17.56 12.34 14.50
C ILE A 120 -17.14 11.62 15.78
N LEU A 121 -16.43 10.49 15.66
CA LEU A 121 -16.02 9.65 16.80
C LEU A 121 -14.86 10.26 17.62
N PHE A 122 -13.94 10.98 16.97
CA PHE A 122 -12.73 11.52 17.61
C PHE A 122 -12.47 12.98 17.21
N PRO A 123 -13.30 13.93 17.65
CA PRO A 123 -13.22 15.34 17.21
C PRO A 123 -11.92 16.05 17.62
N SER A 124 -11.24 15.57 18.67
CA SER A 124 -10.03 16.18 19.20
C SER A 124 -8.74 15.93 18.39
N ARG A 125 -8.74 14.94 17.49
CA ARG A 125 -7.55 14.59 16.68
C ARG A 125 -7.51 15.39 15.37
N LYS A 126 -6.68 16.43 15.32
CA LYS A 126 -6.52 17.32 14.13
C LYS A 126 -5.74 16.71 12.97
N ARG A 127 -4.90 15.68 13.19
CA ARG A 127 -4.08 15.06 12.14
C ARG A 127 -4.69 13.74 11.68
N LEU A 128 -4.68 13.50 10.37
CA LEU A 128 -5.06 12.23 9.76
C LEU A 128 -3.84 11.31 9.70
N ALA A 129 -3.92 10.14 10.30
CA ALA A 129 -2.97 9.06 10.06
C ALA A 129 -3.36 8.38 8.74
N LEU A 130 -2.55 8.49 7.70
CA LEU A 130 -2.80 7.90 6.38
C LEU A 130 -2.43 6.42 6.33
N GLY A 131 -1.45 5.99 7.14
CA GLY A 131 -0.94 4.63 7.18
C GLY A 131 -2.00 3.53 7.29
N PRO A 132 -3.00 3.64 8.19
CA PRO A 132 -4.06 2.63 8.29
C PRO A 132 -4.85 2.44 6.99
N TYR A 133 -5.15 3.53 6.28
CA TYR A 133 -5.89 3.47 5.02
C TYR A 133 -5.04 2.91 3.88
N LEU A 134 -3.75 3.30 3.83
CA LEU A 134 -2.79 2.73 2.88
C LEU A 134 -2.59 1.24 3.14
N SER A 135 -2.45 0.83 4.39
CA SER A 135 -2.33 -0.57 4.77
C SER A 135 -3.54 -1.40 4.36
N LEU A 136 -4.77 -0.87 4.52
CA LEU A 136 -5.99 -1.52 4.05
C LEU A 136 -6.02 -1.63 2.53
N GLY A 137 -5.68 -0.57 1.80
CA GLY A 137 -5.62 -0.58 0.33
C GLY A 137 -4.62 -1.61 -0.18
N ILE A 138 -3.41 -1.65 0.39
CA ILE A 138 -2.36 -2.62 0.05
C ILE A 138 -2.83 -4.05 0.33
N MET A 139 -3.44 -4.29 1.50
CA MET A 139 -3.90 -5.62 1.90
C MET A 139 -5.01 -6.13 0.99
N LEU A 140 -6.02 -5.30 0.68
CA LEU A 140 -7.10 -5.67 -0.22
C LEU A 140 -6.61 -5.95 -1.64
N THR A 141 -5.69 -5.12 -2.15
CA THR A 141 -5.10 -5.36 -3.46
C THR A 141 -4.24 -6.62 -3.47
N HIS A 142 -3.55 -6.91 -2.38
CA HIS A 142 -2.78 -8.14 -2.26
C HIS A 142 -3.68 -9.38 -2.29
N LEU A 143 -4.90 -9.31 -1.72
CA LEU A 143 -5.88 -10.38 -1.68
C LEU A 143 -6.64 -10.56 -3.00
N TRP A 144 -7.17 -9.48 -3.54
CA TRP A 144 -8.13 -9.50 -4.66
C TRP A 144 -7.72 -8.66 -5.87
N GLY A 145 -6.52 -8.06 -5.85
CA GLY A 145 -6.09 -7.13 -6.90
C GLY A 145 -6.14 -7.73 -8.30
N ASN A 146 -5.67 -8.94 -8.47
CA ASN A 146 -5.70 -9.62 -9.77
C ASN A 146 -7.14 -9.81 -10.28
N ASN A 147 -8.07 -10.21 -9.41
CA ASN A 147 -9.47 -10.40 -9.77
C ASN A 147 -10.13 -9.08 -10.14
N ILE A 148 -9.84 -8.02 -9.41
CA ILE A 148 -10.38 -6.67 -9.66
C ILE A 148 -9.83 -6.12 -10.98
N ILE A 149 -8.51 -6.24 -11.21
CA ILE A 149 -7.86 -5.77 -12.43
C ILE A 149 -8.39 -6.55 -13.64
N GLN A 150 -8.50 -7.87 -13.55
CA GLN A 150 -9.03 -8.69 -14.63
C GLN A 150 -10.50 -8.38 -14.91
N ALA A 151 -11.32 -8.21 -13.89
CA ALA A 151 -12.72 -7.81 -14.05
C ALA A 151 -12.85 -6.45 -14.75
N TYR A 152 -11.96 -5.50 -14.44
CA TYR A 152 -11.93 -4.21 -15.11
C TYR A 152 -11.49 -4.31 -16.57
N LEU A 153 -10.44 -5.07 -16.87
CA LEU A 153 -9.94 -5.26 -18.24
C LEU A 153 -10.86 -6.12 -19.12
N SER A 154 -11.66 -7.01 -18.52
CA SER A 154 -12.64 -7.83 -19.25
C SER A 154 -13.98 -7.13 -19.50
N TRP A 155 -14.14 -5.90 -19.02
CA TRP A 155 -15.38 -5.12 -19.22
C TRP A 155 -15.54 -4.78 -20.70
N PRO A 156 -16.69 -5.17 -21.35
CA PRO A 156 -16.89 -5.06 -22.79
C PRO A 156 -17.01 -3.61 -23.32
N GLY A 157 -16.68 -2.61 -22.54
CA GLY A 157 -16.70 -1.20 -22.90
C GLY A 157 -15.33 -0.54 -22.99
N ILE A 158 -14.24 -1.29 -22.82
CA ILE A 158 -12.86 -0.90 -23.02
C ILE A 158 -12.24 -1.82 -24.04
#